data_08ceec5f6c793ce8b3266071e7887219
#
_entry.id   08ceec5f6c793ce8b3266071e7887219
#
_cell.length_a   1.000
_cell.length_b   1.000
_cell.length_c   1.000
_cell.angle_alpha   90.00
_cell.angle_beta   90.00
_cell.angle_gamma   90.00
#
_symmetry.space_group_name_H-M   'P 1'
#
loop_
_entity.id
_entity.type
_entity.pdbx_description
1 polymer ?
#
loop_
_entity_poly.entity_id
_entity_poly.type
_entity_poly.pdbx_seq_one_letter_code
_entity_poly.pdbx_strand_id
1 'polypeptide(L)'
;MLRGAFENMTGRSASDAASGSHLPARVQSHIEALVRACAQDGTPLVSVVLFGSAAKGGFAADVSDVDLIVVVRDEASPAARRRLSEDVARLEILHGLRAATTVPAGTLQARVERAAGHGFSCFVCTRSDLISGDVARVLGLWPLETPFVDRIVFASIVASAVTVWGEELLPRVVVPPVRRLDVFRALFGFASQVVLSAMTFPMLPDATKYAMGALKHSLHSCYFCYHGRTAALEEEVDFFQRRLGASRALADLLTLRGEYRRSFAFVMRCMPALARLHLRTARDNRFPLAAVRGG
;
A
#
# COMPACT_ATOMS: atom_id res chain seq x y z
N MET A 1 18.57 -29.98 -11.02
CA MET A 1 17.31 -30.52 -11.56
C MET A 1 16.06 -29.67 -11.25
N LEU A 2 16.01 -28.89 -10.18
CA LEU A 2 14.82 -28.06 -9.83
C LEU A 2 14.65 -26.77 -10.67
N ARG A 3 15.72 -26.25 -11.28
CA ARG A 3 15.66 -25.04 -12.11
C ARG A 3 14.91 -25.27 -13.45
N GLY A 4 15.08 -26.44 -14.06
CA GLY A 4 14.41 -26.78 -15.33
C GLY A 4 12.91 -27.06 -15.22
N ALA A 5 12.41 -27.47 -14.03
CA ALA A 5 10.98 -27.68 -13.81
C ALA A 5 10.22 -26.34 -13.67
N PHE A 6 10.92 -25.29 -13.24
CA PHE A 6 10.36 -23.95 -13.09
C PHE A 6 10.18 -23.25 -14.45
N GLU A 7 11.13 -23.45 -15.36
CA GLU A 7 11.11 -22.89 -16.73
C GLU A 7 10.03 -23.50 -17.62
N ASN A 8 9.68 -24.78 -17.42
CA ASN A 8 8.68 -25.47 -18.22
C ASN A 8 7.21 -25.21 -17.80
N MET A 9 6.95 -24.71 -16.59
CA MET A 9 5.60 -24.40 -16.12
C MET A 9 5.13 -22.98 -16.46
N THR A 10 6.03 -22.05 -16.77
CA THR A 10 5.68 -20.62 -16.90
C THR A 10 5.90 -20.05 -18.29
N GLY A 11 6.60 -20.74 -19.20
CA GLY A 11 6.90 -20.22 -20.55
C GLY A 11 7.61 -18.87 -20.60
N ARG A 12 7.88 -18.26 -19.43
CA ARG A 12 8.70 -17.05 -19.25
C ARG A 12 9.41 -17.16 -17.89
N SER A 13 10.74 -17.07 -17.91
CA SER A 13 11.57 -16.92 -16.72
C SER A 13 11.16 -15.65 -15.96
N ALA A 14 11.15 -15.70 -14.62
CA ALA A 14 10.97 -14.51 -13.77
C ALA A 14 12.00 -13.40 -14.09
N SER A 15 13.09 -13.73 -14.79
CA SER A 15 14.12 -12.79 -15.23
C SER A 15 13.71 -11.92 -16.43
N ASP A 16 12.75 -12.36 -17.26
CA ASP A 16 12.38 -11.65 -18.50
C ASP A 16 11.31 -10.56 -18.30
N ALA A 17 10.57 -10.60 -17.18
CA ALA A 17 9.57 -9.58 -16.84
C ALA A 17 10.16 -8.39 -16.05
N ALA A 18 11.33 -8.55 -15.44
CA ALA A 18 12.01 -7.53 -14.65
C ALA A 18 13.12 -6.83 -15.47
N SER A 19 12.77 -6.27 -16.63
CA SER A 19 13.71 -5.39 -17.32
C SER A 19 13.87 -4.09 -16.57
N GLY A 20 14.84 -4.03 -15.63
CA GLY A 20 15.42 -2.77 -15.16
C GLY A 20 15.53 -2.52 -13.67
N SER A 21 14.84 -3.20 -12.76
CA SER A 21 15.02 -2.99 -11.33
C SER A 21 15.43 -4.29 -10.62
N HIS A 22 16.65 -4.35 -10.11
CA HIS A 22 17.05 -5.42 -9.20
C HIS A 22 16.22 -5.32 -7.92
N LEU A 23 15.24 -6.24 -7.77
CA LEU A 23 14.53 -6.38 -6.51
C LEU A 23 15.55 -6.75 -5.41
N PRO A 24 15.39 -6.19 -4.19
CA PRO A 24 16.21 -6.62 -3.06
C PRO A 24 16.10 -8.13 -2.87
N ALA A 25 17.23 -8.80 -2.59
CA ALA A 25 17.30 -10.27 -2.51
C ALA A 25 16.26 -10.86 -1.53
N ARG A 26 15.96 -10.17 -0.41
CA ARG A 26 14.94 -10.58 0.55
C ARG A 26 13.54 -10.56 -0.06
N VAL A 27 13.19 -9.55 -0.85
CA VAL A 27 11.90 -9.43 -1.55
C VAL A 27 11.74 -10.54 -2.57
N GLN A 28 12.78 -10.78 -3.36
CA GLN A 28 12.78 -11.86 -4.35
C GLN A 28 12.62 -13.24 -3.68
N SER A 29 13.38 -13.52 -2.62
CA SER A 29 13.28 -14.78 -1.87
C SER A 29 11.89 -14.99 -1.26
N HIS A 30 11.24 -13.92 -0.78
CA HIS A 30 9.87 -13.97 -0.26
C HIS A 30 8.87 -14.32 -1.37
N ILE A 31 8.95 -13.68 -2.54
CA ILE A 31 8.06 -13.95 -3.68
C ILE A 31 8.24 -15.40 -4.15
N GLU A 32 9.47 -15.89 -4.26
CA GLU A 32 9.75 -17.28 -4.64
C GLU A 32 9.21 -18.28 -3.61
N ALA A 33 9.30 -17.97 -2.31
CA ALA A 33 8.74 -18.81 -1.25
C ALA A 33 7.20 -18.85 -1.32
N LEU A 34 6.55 -17.70 -1.56
CA LEU A 34 5.12 -17.60 -1.75
C LEU A 34 4.65 -18.46 -2.94
N VAL A 35 5.29 -18.33 -4.09
CA VAL A 35 4.95 -19.10 -5.30
C VAL A 35 5.10 -20.59 -5.06
N ARG A 36 6.18 -21.01 -4.39
CA ARG A 36 6.40 -22.43 -4.03
C ARG A 36 5.34 -22.96 -3.08
N ALA A 37 4.97 -22.21 -2.05
CA ALA A 37 3.92 -22.57 -1.10
C ALA A 37 2.57 -22.76 -1.81
N CYS A 38 2.18 -21.82 -2.66
CA CYS A 38 0.97 -21.93 -3.46
C CYS A 38 0.97 -23.17 -4.36
N ALA A 39 2.10 -23.50 -4.99
CA ALA A 39 2.22 -24.67 -5.86
C ALA A 39 2.11 -25.98 -5.06
N GLN A 40 2.66 -26.03 -3.84
CA GLN A 40 2.57 -27.20 -2.96
C GLN A 40 1.16 -27.46 -2.45
N ASP A 41 0.45 -26.39 -2.09
CA ASP A 41 -0.91 -26.45 -1.54
C ASP A 41 -2.00 -26.57 -2.63
N GLY A 42 -1.61 -26.57 -3.91
CA GLY A 42 -2.54 -26.57 -5.04
C GLY A 42 -3.37 -25.29 -5.16
N THR A 43 -2.92 -24.19 -4.55
CA THR A 43 -3.60 -22.91 -4.65
C THR A 43 -3.46 -22.35 -6.07
N PRO A 44 -4.58 -22.03 -6.77
CA PRO A 44 -4.55 -21.62 -8.17
C PRO A 44 -4.08 -20.18 -8.32
N LEU A 45 -2.78 -19.93 -8.12
CA LEU A 45 -2.15 -18.62 -8.27
C LEU A 45 -2.13 -18.19 -9.74
N VAL A 46 -2.49 -16.93 -10.00
CA VAL A 46 -2.54 -16.33 -11.36
C VAL A 46 -1.44 -15.29 -11.54
N SER A 47 -1.27 -14.40 -10.56
CA SER A 47 -0.31 -13.30 -10.64
C SER A 47 0.11 -12.83 -9.25
N VAL A 48 1.34 -12.31 -9.15
CA VAL A 48 1.82 -11.57 -7.97
C VAL A 48 2.25 -10.20 -8.44
N VAL A 49 1.64 -9.18 -7.86
CA VAL A 49 1.87 -7.79 -8.19
C VAL A 49 2.51 -7.10 -6.98
N LEU A 50 3.68 -6.52 -7.18
CA LEU A 50 4.40 -5.74 -6.18
C LEU A 50 4.05 -4.26 -6.32
N PHE A 51 3.79 -3.58 -5.20
CA PHE A 51 3.54 -2.14 -5.18
C PHE A 51 4.25 -1.47 -3.99
N GLY A 52 3.95 -0.21 -3.70
CA GLY A 52 4.56 0.51 -2.58
C GLY A 52 6.02 0.90 -2.82
N SER A 53 6.80 1.01 -1.73
CA SER A 53 8.19 1.47 -1.78
C SER A 53 9.12 0.49 -2.50
N ALA A 54 8.87 -0.80 -2.39
CA ALA A 54 9.68 -1.84 -3.02
C ALA A 54 9.56 -1.82 -4.56
N ALA A 55 8.37 -1.54 -5.10
CA ALA A 55 8.15 -1.39 -6.54
C ALA A 55 8.82 -0.13 -7.13
N LYS A 56 9.03 0.91 -6.30
CA LYS A 56 9.57 2.22 -6.71
C LYS A 56 11.08 2.35 -6.51
N GLY A 57 11.77 1.29 -6.10
CA GLY A 57 13.21 1.32 -5.81
C GLY A 57 13.59 2.02 -4.49
N GLY A 58 12.62 2.42 -3.67
CA GLY A 58 12.83 3.08 -2.37
C GLY A 58 12.73 2.13 -1.17
N PHE A 59 13.05 0.85 -1.34
CA PHE A 59 12.99 -0.15 -0.28
C PHE A 59 14.13 0.03 0.73
N ALA A 60 13.77 0.28 1.99
CA ALA A 60 14.71 0.28 3.12
C ALA A 60 14.46 -0.97 3.96
N ALA A 61 15.44 -1.88 4.03
CA ALA A 61 15.29 -3.24 4.55
C ALA A 61 14.76 -3.32 5.99
N ASP A 62 15.03 -2.30 6.81
CA ASP A 62 14.66 -2.31 8.23
C ASP A 62 13.40 -1.51 8.56
N VAL A 63 12.80 -0.83 7.56
CA VAL A 63 11.69 0.12 7.76
C VAL A 63 10.55 -0.07 6.76
N SER A 64 10.80 -0.70 5.61
CA SER A 64 9.80 -0.81 4.53
C SER A 64 9.13 -2.18 4.54
N ASP A 65 7.80 -2.18 4.52
CA ASP A 65 7.00 -3.37 4.25
C ASP A 65 7.07 -3.74 2.76
N VAL A 66 6.83 -5.00 2.45
CA VAL A 66 6.68 -5.48 1.07
C VAL A 66 5.21 -5.59 0.76
N ASP A 67 4.72 -4.67 -0.07
CA ASP A 67 3.30 -4.59 -0.40
C ASP A 67 2.99 -5.45 -1.65
N LEU A 68 2.13 -6.46 -1.50
CA LEU A 68 1.77 -7.40 -2.56
C LEU A 68 0.25 -7.43 -2.81
N ILE A 69 -0.13 -7.57 -4.09
CA ILE A 69 -1.45 -8.07 -4.48
C ILE A 69 -1.24 -9.47 -5.05
N VAL A 70 -1.78 -10.48 -4.36
CA VAL A 70 -1.73 -11.87 -4.76
C VAL A 70 -3.04 -12.23 -5.44
N VAL A 71 -2.97 -12.56 -6.72
CA VAL A 71 -4.13 -12.82 -7.55
C VAL A 71 -4.31 -14.31 -7.75
N VAL A 72 -5.47 -14.81 -7.40
CA VAL A 72 -5.87 -16.21 -7.58
C VAL A 72 -6.97 -16.34 -8.63
N ARG A 73 -7.24 -17.55 -9.10
CA ARG A 73 -8.36 -17.82 -10.02
C ARG A 73 -9.70 -17.48 -9.37
N ASP A 74 -10.71 -17.24 -10.21
CA ASP A 74 -12.03 -16.80 -9.75
C ASP A 74 -12.78 -17.86 -8.93
N GLU A 75 -12.45 -19.14 -9.12
CA GLU A 75 -13.04 -20.28 -8.38
C GLU A 75 -12.50 -20.40 -6.94
N ALA A 76 -11.47 -19.62 -6.56
CA ALA A 76 -10.90 -19.68 -5.22
C ALA A 76 -11.90 -19.21 -4.16
N SER A 77 -12.23 -20.11 -3.23
CA SER A 77 -13.19 -19.82 -2.18
C SER A 77 -12.70 -18.72 -1.23
N PRO A 78 -13.61 -17.96 -0.58
CA PRO A 78 -13.23 -16.97 0.43
C PRO A 78 -12.36 -17.56 1.56
N ALA A 79 -12.59 -18.82 1.93
CA ALA A 79 -11.79 -19.53 2.94
C ALA A 79 -10.36 -19.80 2.44
N ALA A 80 -10.18 -20.20 1.18
CA ALA A 80 -8.86 -20.41 0.57
C ALA A 80 -8.08 -19.08 0.49
N ARG A 81 -8.73 -18.00 0.10
CA ARG A 81 -8.10 -16.65 0.05
C ARG A 81 -7.64 -16.18 1.43
N ARG A 82 -8.45 -16.42 2.47
CA ARG A 82 -8.08 -16.08 3.84
C ARG A 82 -6.87 -16.88 4.33
N ARG A 83 -6.85 -18.21 4.11
CA ARG A 83 -5.69 -19.05 4.43
C ARG A 83 -4.43 -18.54 3.74
N LEU A 84 -4.52 -18.25 2.44
CA LEU A 84 -3.40 -17.72 1.69
C LEU A 84 -2.89 -16.38 2.28
N SER A 85 -3.77 -15.48 2.68
CA SER A 85 -3.39 -14.23 3.35
C SER A 85 -2.65 -14.47 4.68
N GLU A 86 -3.08 -15.48 5.46
CA GLU A 86 -2.39 -15.88 6.69
C GLU A 86 -1.02 -16.51 6.41
N ASP A 87 -0.90 -17.31 5.36
CA ASP A 87 0.36 -17.94 4.97
C ASP A 87 1.37 -16.91 4.44
N VAL A 88 0.91 -15.91 3.66
CA VAL A 88 1.76 -14.79 3.25
C VAL A 88 2.27 -14.03 4.47
N ALA A 89 1.41 -13.73 5.44
CA ALA A 89 1.83 -13.03 6.67
C ALA A 89 2.88 -13.84 7.47
N ARG A 90 2.78 -15.18 7.50
CA ARG A 90 3.79 -16.06 8.11
C ARG A 90 5.11 -16.01 7.34
N LEU A 91 5.05 -16.04 6.01
CA LEU A 91 6.25 -15.94 5.16
C LEU A 91 6.95 -14.58 5.32
N GLU A 92 6.21 -13.48 5.45
CA GLU A 92 6.79 -12.16 5.73
C GLU A 92 7.62 -12.16 7.03
N ILE A 93 7.09 -12.79 8.09
CA ILE A 93 7.80 -12.94 9.36
C ILE A 93 9.06 -13.79 9.19
N LEU A 94 8.96 -14.94 8.49
CA LEU A 94 10.07 -15.86 8.25
C LEU A 94 11.21 -15.21 7.44
N HIS A 95 10.87 -14.32 6.49
CA HIS A 95 11.85 -13.60 5.68
C HIS A 95 12.34 -12.29 6.33
N GLY A 96 11.90 -12.00 7.56
CA GLY A 96 12.27 -10.77 8.28
C GLY A 96 11.77 -9.49 7.63
N LEU A 97 10.69 -9.59 6.83
CA LEU A 97 10.03 -8.46 6.18
C LEU A 97 8.97 -7.81 7.08
N ARG A 98 8.61 -8.51 8.13
CA ARG A 98 7.67 -8.05 9.14
C ARG A 98 8.13 -8.48 10.52
N ALA A 99 8.06 -7.59 11.50
CA ALA A 99 8.29 -7.96 12.88
C ALA A 99 7.21 -8.96 13.34
N ALA A 100 7.62 -10.01 14.05
CA ALA A 100 6.67 -10.89 14.72
C ALA A 100 5.85 -10.05 15.71
N THR A 101 4.56 -9.89 15.44
CA THR A 101 3.68 -9.13 16.34
C THR A 101 3.49 -9.95 17.61
N THR A 102 3.98 -9.44 18.72
CA THR A 102 3.73 -9.99 20.06
C THR A 102 2.34 -9.63 20.59
N VAL A 103 1.57 -8.86 19.80
CA VAL A 103 0.23 -8.40 20.19
C VAL A 103 -0.78 -9.51 19.94
N PRO A 104 -1.42 -10.07 20.98
CA PRO A 104 -2.40 -11.12 20.81
C PRO A 104 -3.58 -10.66 19.94
N ALA A 105 -4.02 -11.54 19.02
CA ALA A 105 -5.20 -11.30 18.22
C ALA A 105 -6.41 -11.05 19.13
N GLY A 106 -7.18 -9.96 18.87
CA GLY A 106 -8.37 -9.61 19.67
C GLY A 106 -8.15 -8.50 20.70
N THR A 107 -6.92 -8.09 20.96
CA THR A 107 -6.65 -6.92 21.82
C THR A 107 -7.09 -5.61 21.18
N LEU A 108 -7.35 -4.59 22.00
CA LEU A 108 -7.65 -3.25 21.52
C LEU A 108 -6.51 -2.72 20.62
N GLN A 109 -5.26 -2.99 20.98
CA GLN A 109 -4.09 -2.62 20.21
C GLN A 109 -4.12 -3.25 18.82
N ALA A 110 -4.39 -4.56 18.69
CA ALA A 110 -4.50 -5.24 17.39
C ALA A 110 -5.64 -4.67 16.52
N ARG A 111 -6.75 -4.25 17.15
CA ARG A 111 -7.87 -3.58 16.44
C ARG A 111 -7.46 -2.19 15.96
N VAL A 112 -6.76 -1.42 16.78
CA VAL A 112 -6.26 -0.09 16.42
C VAL A 112 -5.22 -0.17 15.32
N GLU A 113 -4.27 -1.09 15.39
CA GLU A 113 -3.25 -1.32 14.36
C GLU A 113 -3.90 -1.67 13.01
N ARG A 114 -4.91 -2.55 13.05
CA ARG A 114 -5.70 -2.89 11.85
C ARG A 114 -6.46 -1.68 11.31
N ALA A 115 -7.15 -0.93 12.15
CA ALA A 115 -7.89 0.28 11.74
C ALA A 115 -6.97 1.38 11.21
N ALA A 116 -5.72 1.43 11.67
CA ALA A 116 -4.70 2.37 11.19
C ALA A 116 -4.02 1.91 9.86
N GLY A 117 -4.42 0.75 9.32
CA GLY A 117 -3.80 0.18 8.12
C GLY A 117 -2.42 -0.42 8.35
N HIS A 118 -1.96 -0.52 9.59
CA HIS A 118 -0.71 -1.18 9.93
C HIS A 118 -0.89 -2.70 9.87
N GLY A 119 -0.06 -3.35 9.08
CA GLY A 119 -0.06 -4.81 8.95
C GLY A 119 -0.81 -5.37 7.74
N PHE A 120 -1.25 -4.53 6.81
CA PHE A 120 -1.76 -4.95 5.51
C PHE A 120 -0.69 -4.72 4.45
N SER A 121 0.23 -5.67 4.33
CA SER A 121 1.22 -5.71 3.25
C SER A 121 0.79 -6.62 2.09
N CYS A 122 -0.24 -7.46 2.31
CA CYS A 122 -0.70 -8.40 1.29
C CYS A 122 -2.22 -8.38 1.14
N PHE A 123 -2.67 -8.18 -0.09
CA PHE A 123 -4.06 -8.28 -0.50
C PHE A 123 -4.25 -9.50 -1.38
N VAL A 124 -5.17 -10.39 -1.02
CA VAL A 124 -5.51 -11.58 -1.83
C VAL A 124 -6.86 -11.37 -2.49
N CYS A 125 -6.88 -11.30 -3.82
CA CYS A 125 -8.10 -11.10 -4.60
C CYS A 125 -8.19 -12.09 -5.76
N THR A 126 -9.36 -12.17 -6.40
CA THR A 126 -9.51 -12.95 -7.62
C THR A 126 -9.08 -12.15 -8.85
N ARG A 127 -8.89 -12.85 -9.96
CA ARG A 127 -8.55 -12.23 -11.26
C ARG A 127 -9.63 -11.24 -11.70
N SER A 128 -10.90 -11.62 -11.57
CA SER A 128 -12.03 -10.75 -11.91
C SER A 128 -12.13 -9.53 -10.97
N ASP A 129 -11.87 -9.70 -9.68
CA ASP A 129 -11.86 -8.59 -8.71
C ASP A 129 -10.81 -7.54 -9.11
N LEU A 130 -9.57 -7.98 -9.43
CA LEU A 130 -8.52 -7.05 -9.85
C LEU A 130 -8.86 -6.34 -11.16
N ILE A 131 -9.28 -7.09 -12.20
CA ILE A 131 -9.59 -6.52 -13.52
C ILE A 131 -10.76 -5.53 -13.44
N SER A 132 -11.79 -5.84 -12.63
CA SER A 132 -12.96 -4.95 -12.47
C SER A 132 -12.60 -3.61 -11.83
N GLY A 133 -11.46 -3.53 -11.12
CA GLY A 133 -11.07 -2.35 -10.38
C GLY A 133 -11.98 -2.04 -9.19
N ASP A 134 -12.70 -3.06 -8.70
CA ASP A 134 -13.48 -2.93 -7.46
C ASP A 134 -12.55 -2.91 -6.25
N VAL A 135 -12.21 -1.71 -5.83
CA VAL A 135 -11.25 -1.47 -4.75
C VAL A 135 -11.61 -2.20 -3.46
N ALA A 136 -12.91 -2.26 -3.12
CA ALA A 136 -13.36 -2.93 -1.90
C ALA A 136 -13.09 -4.43 -1.95
N ARG A 137 -13.30 -5.06 -3.12
CA ARG A 137 -13.03 -6.49 -3.33
C ARG A 137 -11.55 -6.78 -3.38
N VAL A 138 -10.76 -5.95 -4.09
CA VAL A 138 -9.30 -6.12 -4.19
C VAL A 138 -8.65 -6.03 -2.81
N LEU A 139 -9.08 -5.07 -1.98
CA LEU A 139 -8.55 -4.87 -0.62
C LEU A 139 -9.22 -5.76 0.43
N GLY A 140 -10.23 -6.55 0.06
CA GLY A 140 -10.96 -7.43 0.98
C GLY A 140 -11.72 -6.69 2.07
N LEU A 141 -12.22 -5.49 1.77
CA LEU A 141 -12.91 -4.62 2.74
C LEU A 141 -14.35 -5.07 3.00
N TRP A 142 -14.81 -4.82 4.22
CA TRP A 142 -16.20 -5.05 4.58
C TRP A 142 -17.13 -4.02 3.94
N PRO A 143 -18.42 -4.34 3.70
CA PRO A 143 -19.38 -3.39 3.10
C PRO A 143 -19.47 -2.05 3.83
N LEU A 144 -19.30 -2.04 5.15
CA LEU A 144 -19.32 -0.82 5.98
C LEU A 144 -18.05 0.05 5.79
N GLU A 145 -16.97 -0.52 5.30
CA GLU A 145 -15.70 0.18 5.04
C GLU A 145 -15.66 0.76 3.62
N THR A 146 -16.51 0.26 2.73
CA THR A 146 -16.60 0.69 1.33
C THR A 146 -16.74 2.21 1.13
N PRO A 147 -17.51 2.97 1.95
CA PRO A 147 -17.59 4.43 1.83
C PRO A 147 -16.26 5.16 2.08
N PHE A 148 -15.33 4.51 2.81
CA PHE A 148 -14.03 5.07 3.17
C PHE A 148 -12.90 4.62 2.22
N VAL A 149 -13.24 3.86 1.17
CA VAL A 149 -12.27 3.40 0.18
C VAL A 149 -11.63 4.58 -0.52
N ASP A 150 -10.33 4.69 -0.38
CA ASP A 150 -9.54 5.69 -1.09
C ASP A 150 -9.23 5.23 -2.52
N ARG A 151 -10.04 5.71 -3.47
CA ARG A 151 -9.86 5.43 -4.90
C ARG A 151 -8.57 6.02 -5.45
N ILE A 152 -8.06 7.08 -4.83
CA ILE A 152 -6.81 7.73 -5.24
C ILE A 152 -5.65 6.79 -4.91
N VAL A 153 -5.65 6.18 -3.72
CA VAL A 153 -4.65 5.20 -3.33
C VAL A 153 -4.66 4.02 -4.29
N PHE A 154 -5.83 3.47 -4.63
CA PHE A 154 -5.93 2.37 -5.60
C PHE A 154 -5.39 2.76 -6.98
N ALA A 155 -5.80 3.93 -7.50
CA ALA A 155 -5.30 4.44 -8.77
C ALA A 155 -3.77 4.61 -8.75
N SER A 156 -3.22 5.10 -7.64
CA SER A 156 -1.77 5.26 -7.45
C SER A 156 -1.03 3.93 -7.36
N ILE A 157 -1.64 2.91 -6.74
CA ILE A 157 -1.12 1.54 -6.70
C ILE A 157 -1.03 1.00 -8.12
N VAL A 158 -2.13 1.00 -8.87
CA VAL A 158 -2.16 0.47 -10.24
C VAL A 158 -1.18 1.19 -11.17
N ALA A 159 -1.00 2.50 -11.00
CA ALA A 159 -0.08 3.29 -11.81
C ALA A 159 1.41 3.03 -11.51
N SER A 160 1.75 2.51 -10.33
CA SER A 160 3.14 2.30 -9.89
C SER A 160 3.50 0.85 -9.59
N ALA A 161 2.54 -0.06 -9.65
CA ALA A 161 2.75 -1.47 -9.40
C ALA A 161 3.44 -2.16 -10.58
N VAL A 162 4.14 -3.25 -10.27
CA VAL A 162 4.80 -4.11 -11.26
C VAL A 162 4.41 -5.57 -11.04
N THR A 163 4.12 -6.28 -12.11
CA THR A 163 3.91 -7.72 -12.05
C THR A 163 5.26 -8.41 -11.88
N VAL A 164 5.43 -9.12 -10.76
CA VAL A 164 6.69 -9.81 -10.43
C VAL A 164 6.62 -11.30 -10.69
N TRP A 165 5.41 -11.85 -10.89
CA TRP A 165 5.21 -13.24 -11.26
C TRP A 165 3.83 -13.45 -11.92
N GLY A 166 3.76 -14.36 -12.90
CA GLY A 166 2.50 -14.81 -13.50
C GLY A 166 1.98 -13.93 -14.63
N GLU A 167 0.64 -13.88 -14.77
CA GLU A 167 -0.04 -13.14 -15.84
C GLU A 167 0.05 -11.63 -15.62
N GLU A 168 0.38 -10.87 -16.68
CA GLU A 168 0.36 -9.41 -16.65
C GLU A 168 -1.09 -8.91 -16.73
N LEU A 169 -1.65 -8.53 -15.58
CA LEU A 169 -3.04 -8.09 -15.46
C LEU A 169 -3.19 -6.57 -15.35
N LEU A 170 -2.15 -5.85 -14.95
CA LEU A 170 -2.21 -4.41 -14.70
C LEU A 170 -2.76 -3.60 -15.89
N PRO A 171 -2.39 -3.87 -17.17
CA PRO A 171 -2.94 -3.14 -18.31
C PRO A 171 -4.46 -3.32 -18.51
N ARG A 172 -5.02 -4.37 -17.90
CA ARG A 172 -6.45 -4.73 -18.03
C ARG A 172 -7.31 -4.20 -16.89
N VAL A 173 -6.68 -3.68 -15.82
CA VAL A 173 -7.41 -3.17 -14.65
C VAL A 173 -8.20 -1.93 -15.05
N VAL A 174 -9.49 -1.96 -14.74
CA VAL A 174 -10.37 -0.79 -14.91
C VAL A 174 -10.18 0.13 -13.71
N VAL A 175 -9.44 1.21 -13.90
CA VAL A 175 -9.23 2.21 -12.84
C VAL A 175 -10.31 3.28 -12.96
N PRO A 176 -11.23 3.39 -11.96
CA PRO A 176 -12.25 4.41 -12.01
C PRO A 176 -11.63 5.81 -11.92
N PRO A 177 -12.18 6.80 -12.65
CA PRO A 177 -11.66 8.16 -12.60
C PRO A 177 -11.79 8.76 -11.20
N VAL A 178 -10.74 9.44 -10.76
CA VAL A 178 -10.72 10.12 -9.46
C VAL A 178 -11.61 11.37 -9.53
N ARG A 179 -12.52 11.50 -8.58
CA ARG A 179 -13.45 12.63 -8.45
C ARG A 179 -13.03 13.55 -7.30
N ARG A 180 -13.48 14.79 -7.34
CA ARG A 180 -13.23 15.74 -6.24
C ARG A 180 -13.72 15.21 -4.89
N LEU A 181 -14.83 14.47 -4.87
CA LEU A 181 -15.37 13.83 -3.66
C LEU A 181 -14.38 12.79 -3.08
N ASP A 182 -13.60 12.12 -3.92
CA ASP A 182 -12.63 11.13 -3.45
C ASP A 182 -11.49 11.81 -2.68
N VAL A 183 -11.11 13.06 -3.06
CA VAL A 183 -10.13 13.87 -2.29
C VAL A 183 -10.66 14.20 -0.90
N PHE A 184 -11.96 14.52 -0.77
CA PHE A 184 -12.56 14.79 0.55
C PHE A 184 -12.75 13.51 1.38
N ARG A 185 -13.06 12.38 0.74
CA ARG A 185 -13.14 11.08 1.42
C ARG A 185 -11.77 10.67 1.96
N ALA A 186 -10.71 10.83 1.16
CA ALA A 186 -9.35 10.60 1.60
C ALA A 186 -8.96 11.49 2.78
N LEU A 187 -9.29 12.79 2.72
CA LEU A 187 -9.09 13.70 3.86
C LEU A 187 -9.78 13.18 5.13
N PHE A 188 -11.03 12.75 5.02
CA PHE A 188 -11.78 12.25 6.18
C PHE A 188 -11.13 10.98 6.75
N GLY A 189 -10.73 10.02 5.90
CA GLY A 189 -10.04 8.80 6.30
C GLY A 189 -8.71 9.09 7.01
N PHE A 190 -7.86 9.95 6.45
CA PHE A 190 -6.58 10.32 7.07
C PHE A 190 -6.76 11.17 8.33
N ALA A 191 -7.74 12.06 8.35
CA ALA A 191 -8.07 12.84 9.54
C ALA A 191 -8.52 11.94 10.70
N SER A 192 -9.32 10.90 10.43
CA SER A 192 -9.73 9.94 11.45
C SER A 192 -8.53 9.16 12.03
N GLN A 193 -7.53 8.83 11.22
CA GLN A 193 -6.28 8.21 11.70
C GLN A 193 -5.49 9.17 12.62
N VAL A 194 -5.43 10.47 12.29
CA VAL A 194 -4.78 11.47 13.17
C VAL A 194 -5.54 11.63 14.47
N VAL A 195 -6.88 11.66 14.44
CA VAL A 195 -7.70 11.68 15.66
C VAL A 195 -7.45 10.45 16.51
N LEU A 196 -7.44 9.24 15.89
CA LEU A 196 -7.12 8.00 16.58
C LEU A 196 -5.72 8.05 17.20
N SER A 197 -4.72 8.57 16.46
CA SER A 197 -3.37 8.80 16.96
C SER A 197 -3.36 9.69 18.21
N ALA A 198 -4.11 10.79 18.20
CA ALA A 198 -4.20 11.72 19.32
C ALA A 198 -4.87 11.05 20.55
N MET A 199 -5.98 10.32 20.33
CA MET A 199 -6.71 9.64 21.39
C MET A 199 -5.90 8.50 22.02
N THR A 200 -5.16 7.75 21.22
CA THR A 200 -4.35 6.62 21.69
C THR A 200 -2.96 7.04 22.18
N PHE A 201 -2.58 8.29 21.99
CA PHE A 201 -1.25 8.80 22.34
C PHE A 201 -0.84 8.53 23.80
N PRO A 202 -1.71 8.68 24.82
CA PRO A 202 -1.31 8.37 26.20
C PRO A 202 -1.02 6.87 26.42
N MET A 203 -1.67 6.00 25.65
CA MET A 203 -1.70 4.55 25.88
C MET A 203 -0.72 3.78 24.99
N LEU A 204 -0.48 4.26 23.75
CA LEU A 204 0.33 3.52 22.78
C LEU A 204 1.65 4.24 22.50
N PRO A 205 2.80 3.53 22.63
CA PRO A 205 4.13 4.10 22.35
C PRO A 205 4.26 4.49 20.87
N ASP A 206 3.61 3.76 19.97
CA ASP A 206 3.68 3.96 18.52
C ASP A 206 2.57 4.87 17.95
N ALA A 207 1.80 5.55 18.80
CA ALA A 207 0.71 6.41 18.36
C ALA A 207 1.14 7.46 17.32
N THR A 208 2.35 8.02 17.44
CA THR A 208 2.89 8.98 16.45
C THR A 208 3.01 8.38 15.05
N LYS A 209 3.29 7.08 14.92
CA LYS A 209 3.40 6.39 13.62
C LYS A 209 2.09 6.45 12.82
N TYR A 210 0.93 6.42 13.48
CA TYR A 210 -0.36 6.53 12.80
C TYR A 210 -0.55 7.89 12.12
N ALA A 211 -0.18 8.97 12.81
CA ALA A 211 -0.22 10.31 12.23
C ALA A 211 0.83 10.49 11.12
N MET A 212 2.03 9.87 11.28
CA MET A 212 3.05 9.85 10.22
C MET A 212 2.53 9.12 8.97
N GLY A 213 1.90 7.96 9.15
CA GLY A 213 1.27 7.18 8.08
C GLY A 213 0.19 7.98 7.37
N ALA A 214 -0.73 8.59 8.12
CA ALA A 214 -1.79 9.43 7.56
C ALA A 214 -1.24 10.59 6.72
N LEU A 215 -0.23 11.32 7.22
CA LEU A 215 0.36 12.44 6.49
C LEU A 215 1.14 11.98 5.26
N LYS A 216 1.91 10.88 5.35
CA LYS A 216 2.62 10.26 4.22
C LYS A 216 1.65 9.84 3.11
N HIS A 217 0.61 9.09 3.44
CA HIS A 217 -0.37 8.63 2.45
C HIS A 217 -1.17 9.80 1.85
N SER A 218 -1.47 10.84 2.62
CA SER A 218 -2.04 12.09 2.09
C SER A 218 -1.15 12.76 1.07
N LEU A 219 0.16 12.84 1.32
CA LEU A 219 1.13 13.39 0.36
C LEU A 219 1.10 12.59 -0.94
N HIS A 220 1.20 11.25 -0.85
CA HIS A 220 1.13 10.37 -2.02
C HIS A 220 -0.18 10.55 -2.81
N SER A 221 -1.33 10.54 -2.13
CA SER A 221 -2.64 10.72 -2.77
C SER A 221 -2.78 12.08 -3.43
N CYS A 222 -2.40 13.15 -2.73
CA CYS A 222 -2.47 14.49 -3.28
C CYS A 222 -1.48 14.71 -4.43
N TYR A 223 -0.24 14.21 -4.32
CA TYR A 223 0.76 14.29 -5.38
C TYR A 223 0.30 13.55 -6.65
N PHE A 224 -0.28 12.36 -6.48
CA PHE A 224 -0.87 11.61 -7.58
C PHE A 224 -1.94 12.42 -8.32
N CYS A 225 -2.77 13.19 -7.62
CA CYS A 225 -3.77 14.06 -8.26
C CYS A 225 -3.16 15.13 -9.18
N TYR A 226 -1.93 15.59 -8.92
CA TYR A 226 -1.25 16.57 -9.78
C TYR A 226 -0.51 15.93 -10.95
N HIS A 227 0.07 14.74 -10.75
CA HIS A 227 1.06 14.18 -11.65
C HIS A 227 0.66 12.87 -12.32
N GLY A 228 -0.42 12.20 -11.86
CA GLY A 228 -0.83 10.87 -12.32
C GLY A 228 0.18 9.76 -11.98
N ARG A 229 1.22 10.10 -11.22
CA ARG A 229 2.29 9.20 -10.76
C ARG A 229 2.60 9.46 -9.29
N THR A 230 3.28 8.53 -8.66
CA THR A 230 3.85 8.70 -7.32
C THR A 230 5.33 9.06 -7.42
N ALA A 231 5.90 9.59 -6.35
CA ALA A 231 7.30 9.94 -6.25
C ALA A 231 7.89 9.48 -4.90
N ALA A 232 9.18 9.72 -4.70
CA ALA A 232 9.80 9.59 -3.39
C ALA A 232 9.19 10.63 -2.42
N LEU A 233 9.11 10.30 -1.14
CA LEU A 233 8.45 11.17 -0.15
C LEU A 233 9.10 12.55 -0.08
N GLU A 234 10.41 12.62 -0.23
CA GLU A 234 11.19 13.85 -0.22
C GLU A 234 10.79 14.78 -1.38
N GLU A 235 10.61 14.23 -2.60
CA GLU A 235 10.15 14.98 -3.77
C GLU A 235 8.72 15.52 -3.54
N GLU A 236 7.84 14.72 -2.96
CA GLU A 236 6.46 15.12 -2.66
C GLU A 236 6.42 16.21 -1.60
N VAL A 237 7.22 16.09 -0.53
CA VAL A 237 7.35 17.10 0.52
C VAL A 237 7.84 18.42 -0.09
N ASP A 238 8.88 18.39 -0.91
CA ASP A 238 9.43 19.58 -1.57
C ASP A 238 8.42 20.23 -2.49
N PHE A 239 7.66 19.44 -3.26
CA PHE A 239 6.60 19.94 -4.12
C PHE A 239 5.55 20.71 -3.31
N PHE A 240 5.07 20.12 -2.20
CA PHE A 240 4.03 20.74 -1.40
C PHE A 240 4.56 21.92 -0.55
N GLN A 241 5.80 21.90 -0.10
CA GLN A 241 6.41 23.06 0.58
C GLN A 241 6.50 24.27 -0.35
N ARG A 242 6.89 24.06 -1.61
CA ARG A 242 6.88 25.16 -2.60
C ARG A 242 5.48 25.68 -2.90
N ARG A 243 4.45 24.82 -2.87
CA ARG A 243 3.08 25.15 -3.26
C ARG A 243 2.23 25.71 -2.12
N LEU A 244 2.44 25.24 -0.90
CA LEU A 244 1.65 25.60 0.29
C LEU A 244 2.39 26.55 1.24
N GLY A 245 3.67 26.81 0.98
CA GLY A 245 4.58 27.45 1.91
C GLY A 245 5.18 26.46 2.92
N ALA A 246 6.18 26.92 3.66
CA ALA A 246 6.86 26.10 4.64
C ALA A 246 5.89 25.50 5.67
N SER A 247 5.93 24.19 5.80
CA SER A 247 5.11 23.43 6.74
C SER A 247 6.01 22.64 7.70
N ARG A 248 5.93 23.01 9.00
CA ARG A 248 6.67 22.29 10.04
C ARG A 248 6.27 20.81 10.13
N ALA A 249 4.99 20.49 9.89
CA ALA A 249 4.54 19.11 9.92
C ALA A 249 5.21 18.26 8.82
N LEU A 250 5.42 18.83 7.61
CA LEU A 250 6.09 18.14 6.52
C LEU A 250 7.59 17.96 6.79
N ALA A 251 8.26 18.96 7.36
CA ALA A 251 9.67 18.85 7.75
C ALA A 251 9.85 17.83 8.88
N ASP A 252 8.99 17.88 9.91
CA ASP A 252 9.01 16.93 11.02
C ASP A 252 8.74 15.49 10.56
N LEU A 253 7.91 15.27 9.52
CA LEU A 253 7.64 13.94 8.97
C LEU A 253 8.93 13.28 8.46
N LEU A 254 9.75 14.01 7.70
CA LEU A 254 11.03 13.49 7.19
C LEU A 254 12.00 13.18 8.34
N THR A 255 12.11 14.10 9.31
CA THR A 255 12.97 13.91 10.49
C THR A 255 12.54 12.67 11.29
N LEU A 256 11.24 12.53 11.58
CA LEU A 256 10.70 11.40 12.35
C LEU A 256 10.79 10.07 11.63
N ARG A 257 10.87 10.09 10.30
CA ARG A 257 11.08 8.89 9.49
C ARG A 257 12.55 8.41 9.56
N GLY A 258 13.50 9.33 9.61
CA GLY A 258 14.91 8.99 9.79
C GLY A 258 15.22 8.56 11.22
N GLU A 259 14.64 9.27 12.20
CA GLU A 259 14.84 9.01 13.62
C GLU A 259 13.50 9.11 14.36
N TYR A 260 12.88 7.94 14.59
CA TYR A 260 11.58 7.88 15.24
C TYR A 260 11.65 8.37 16.67
N ARG A 261 10.78 9.32 17.00
CA ARG A 261 10.50 9.75 18.37
C ARG A 261 9.02 10.00 18.58
N ARG A 262 8.55 9.74 19.76
CA ARG A 262 7.17 10.04 20.16
C ARG A 262 6.96 11.55 20.23
N SER A 263 5.96 12.09 19.52
CA SER A 263 5.74 13.54 19.44
C SER A 263 4.26 13.90 19.33
N PHE A 264 3.64 14.29 20.44
CA PHE A 264 2.25 14.78 20.43
C PHE A 264 2.10 16.08 19.64
N ALA A 265 3.09 16.97 19.72
CA ALA A 265 3.10 18.21 18.95
C ALA A 265 3.11 17.98 17.45
N PHE A 266 3.75 16.91 16.96
CA PHE A 266 3.65 16.50 15.56
C PHE A 266 2.24 16.02 15.23
N VAL A 267 1.64 15.15 16.04
CA VAL A 267 0.26 14.65 15.83
C VAL A 267 -0.71 15.80 15.69
N MET A 268 -0.64 16.80 16.57
CA MET A 268 -1.53 17.99 16.52
C MET A 268 -1.30 18.84 15.26
N ARG A 269 -0.06 18.93 14.75
CA ARG A 269 0.25 19.66 13.51
C ARG A 269 -0.19 18.92 12.25
N CYS A 270 -0.40 17.61 12.30
CA CYS A 270 -0.84 16.85 11.13
C CYS A 270 -2.23 17.28 10.64
N MET A 271 -3.18 17.54 11.55
CA MET A 271 -4.55 17.88 11.14
C MET A 271 -4.62 19.12 10.22
N PRO A 272 -4.07 20.29 10.58
CA PRO A 272 -4.09 21.45 9.68
C PRO A 272 -3.25 21.23 8.41
N ALA A 273 -2.19 20.40 8.45
CA ALA A 273 -1.42 20.06 7.26
C ALA A 273 -2.25 19.22 6.29
N LEU A 274 -2.96 18.18 6.77
CA LEU A 274 -3.88 17.37 5.97
C LEU A 274 -4.97 18.23 5.32
N ALA A 275 -5.62 19.07 6.09
CA ALA A 275 -6.66 19.95 5.57
C ALA A 275 -6.13 20.86 4.43
N ARG A 276 -4.96 21.49 4.61
CA ARG A 276 -4.35 22.33 3.58
C ARG A 276 -3.99 21.55 2.32
N LEU A 277 -3.41 20.35 2.46
CA LEU A 277 -3.05 19.49 1.33
C LEU A 277 -4.29 19.15 0.49
N HIS A 278 -5.32 18.58 1.12
CA HIS A 278 -6.50 18.12 0.40
C HIS A 278 -7.35 19.24 -0.16
N LEU A 279 -7.58 20.32 0.60
CA LEU A 279 -8.34 21.47 0.12
C LEU A 279 -7.65 22.15 -1.06
N ARG A 280 -6.32 22.30 -1.01
CA ARG A 280 -5.56 22.84 -2.11
C ARG A 280 -5.61 21.94 -3.33
N THR A 281 -5.43 20.62 -3.14
CA THR A 281 -5.53 19.63 -4.21
C THR A 281 -6.92 19.65 -4.88
N ALA A 282 -7.99 19.67 -4.09
CA ALA A 282 -9.35 19.73 -4.61
C ALA A 282 -9.65 21.02 -5.38
N ARG A 283 -9.00 22.15 -5.02
CA ARG A 283 -9.15 23.45 -5.67
C ARG A 283 -8.36 23.55 -6.98
N ASP A 284 -7.11 23.06 -6.97
CA ASP A 284 -6.16 23.29 -8.06
C ASP A 284 -6.39 22.36 -9.25
N ASN A 285 -7.00 21.19 -9.02
CA ASN A 285 -7.19 20.18 -10.06
C ASN A 285 -8.58 20.23 -10.69
N ARG A 286 -8.65 19.87 -12.00
CA ARG A 286 -9.91 19.70 -12.71
C ARG A 286 -10.32 18.24 -12.64
N PHE A 287 -11.47 17.97 -12.03
CA PHE A 287 -12.03 16.64 -11.87
C PHE A 287 -13.13 16.35 -12.90
N PRO A 288 -13.34 15.08 -13.35
CA PRO A 288 -12.63 13.88 -12.91
C PRO A 288 -11.21 13.79 -13.50
N LEU A 289 -10.29 13.17 -12.75
CA LEU A 289 -8.95 12.82 -13.24
C LEU A 289 -8.98 11.42 -13.82
N ALA A 290 -8.58 11.29 -15.08
CA ALA A 290 -8.31 9.98 -15.66
C ALA A 290 -7.00 9.44 -15.04
N ALA A 291 -6.99 8.14 -14.69
CA ALA A 291 -5.74 7.51 -14.31
C ALA A 291 -4.82 7.45 -15.54
N VAL A 292 -3.71 8.17 -15.48
CA VAL A 292 -2.66 8.08 -16.49
C VAL A 292 -1.89 6.80 -16.21
N ARG A 293 -1.99 5.82 -17.12
CA ARG A 293 -1.09 4.67 -17.09
C ARG A 293 0.28 5.18 -17.54
N GLY A 294 1.29 5.00 -16.71
CA GLY A 294 2.67 5.19 -17.13
C GLY A 294 2.93 4.23 -18.31
N GLY A 295 3.29 4.79 -19.45
CA GLY A 295 3.73 4.04 -20.61
C GLY A 295 5.10 3.42 -20.36
#